data_4f4ec142c2399dc829f1cf0ad7b6681b
#
_entry.id   4f4ec142c2399dc829f1cf0ad7b6681b
#
_cell.length_a   1.000
_cell.length_b   1.000
_cell.length_c   1.000
_cell.angle_alpha   90.00
_cell.angle_beta   90.00
_cell.angle_gamma   90.00
#
_symmetry.space_group_name_H-M   'P 1'
#
loop_
_entity.id
_entity.type
_entity.pdbx_description
1 polymer ?
#
loop_
_entity_poly.entity_id
_entity_poly.type
_entity_poly.pdbx_seq_one_letter_code
_entity_poly.pdbx_strand_id
1 'polypeptide(L)'
;RRTVLGSTYELLPDVNVLALNLMTMFGELETFMNENMEFPDRDLVLEFYFAVRDFLYVYDRLDESYRIYDQILADGSFMVKLLCINPAVNLKECLDKGVSTLFFSATLLPIQYYKELLSGSQEEYAVYAKSPFPEENRMVLAASDVSSRYSRRGPSEYEKIVDYICRVVEGKKGNYMV
;
A
#
# COMPACT_ATOMS: atom_id res chain seq x y z
N ARG A 1 -3.91 12.41 20.74
CA ARG A 1 -4.04 12.38 19.26
C ARG A 1 -2.96 13.22 18.59
N ARG A 2 -2.46 12.78 17.46
CA ARG A 2 -1.48 13.50 16.65
C ARG A 2 -2.16 13.95 15.35
N THR A 3 -1.72 15.08 14.79
CA THR A 3 -2.31 15.62 13.55
C THR A 3 -1.27 15.61 12.43
N VAL A 4 -1.64 15.05 11.29
CA VAL A 4 -0.83 15.03 10.08
C VAL A 4 -1.72 15.38 8.88
N LEU A 5 -1.36 16.43 8.13
CA LEU A 5 -2.10 16.88 6.93
C LEU A 5 -3.61 17.06 7.16
N GLY A 6 -4.00 17.62 8.33
CA GLY A 6 -5.41 17.86 8.65
C GLY A 6 -6.17 16.67 9.23
N SER A 7 -5.57 15.47 9.25
CA SER A 7 -6.12 14.27 9.91
C SER A 7 -5.52 14.08 11.29
N THR A 8 -6.30 13.59 12.24
CA THR A 8 -5.82 13.22 13.58
C THR A 8 -5.80 11.71 13.72
N TYR A 9 -4.74 11.18 14.34
CA TYR A 9 -4.62 9.75 14.60
C TYR A 9 -4.14 9.47 16.02
N GLU A 10 -4.44 8.28 16.52
CA GLU A 10 -3.97 7.76 17.80
C GLU A 10 -3.63 6.28 17.68
N LEU A 11 -2.50 5.87 18.29
CA LEU A 11 -2.15 4.47 18.38
C LEU A 11 -3.03 3.80 19.44
N LEU A 12 -3.63 2.67 19.08
CA LEU A 12 -4.45 1.87 19.95
C LEU A 12 -3.65 0.65 20.46
N PRO A 13 -3.81 0.27 21.73
CA PRO A 13 -3.17 -0.94 22.27
C PRO A 13 -3.77 -2.21 21.68
N ASP A 14 -5.08 -2.24 21.44
CA ASP A 14 -5.83 -3.33 20.84
C ASP A 14 -7.17 -2.84 20.28
N VAL A 15 -7.89 -3.76 19.65
CA VAL A 15 -9.25 -3.57 19.14
C VAL A 15 -10.18 -4.76 19.55
N ASN A 16 -9.87 -5.42 20.64
CA ASN A 16 -10.54 -6.66 21.06
C ASN A 16 -12.05 -6.50 21.19
N VAL A 17 -12.52 -5.40 21.80
CA VAL A 17 -13.96 -5.14 21.96
C VAL A 17 -14.64 -4.93 20.61
N LEU A 18 -14.01 -4.20 19.70
CA LEU A 18 -14.52 -4.02 18.34
C LEU A 18 -14.59 -5.36 17.61
N ALA A 19 -13.52 -6.16 17.66
CA ALA A 19 -13.46 -7.45 16.99
C ALA A 19 -14.54 -8.42 17.52
N LEU A 20 -14.75 -8.50 18.84
CA LEU A 20 -15.81 -9.32 19.42
C LEU A 20 -17.21 -8.92 18.92
N ASN A 21 -17.50 -7.63 18.88
CA ASN A 21 -18.78 -7.14 18.36
C ASN A 21 -18.95 -7.45 16.88
N LEU A 22 -17.87 -7.29 16.10
CA LEU A 22 -17.87 -7.64 14.68
C LEU A 22 -18.03 -9.14 14.43
N MET A 23 -17.43 -10.01 15.26
CA MET A 23 -17.61 -11.46 15.18
C MET A 23 -19.06 -11.87 15.45
N THR A 24 -19.68 -11.29 16.48
CA THR A 24 -21.09 -11.55 16.81
C THR A 24 -21.99 -11.13 15.64
N MET A 25 -21.82 -9.91 15.16
CA MET A 25 -22.60 -9.39 14.03
C MET A 25 -22.37 -10.20 12.75
N PHE A 26 -21.14 -10.63 12.50
CA PHE A 26 -20.79 -11.47 11.35
C PHE A 26 -21.57 -12.78 11.36
N GLY A 27 -21.64 -13.48 12.51
CA GLY A 27 -22.43 -14.70 12.65
C GLY A 27 -23.94 -14.47 12.50
N GLU A 28 -24.46 -13.35 13.00
CA GLU A 28 -25.88 -12.97 12.82
C GLU A 28 -26.18 -12.66 11.33
N LEU A 29 -25.28 -11.94 10.63
CA LEU A 29 -25.43 -11.68 9.20
C LEU A 29 -25.39 -12.97 8.38
N GLU A 30 -24.50 -13.92 8.70
CA GLU A 30 -24.47 -15.23 8.02
C GLU A 30 -25.79 -15.97 8.18
N THR A 31 -26.31 -16.01 9.39
CA THR A 31 -27.61 -16.66 9.69
C THR A 31 -28.73 -15.98 8.89
N PHE A 32 -28.79 -14.65 8.96
CA PHE A 32 -29.81 -13.89 8.23
C PHE A 32 -29.77 -14.12 6.72
N MET A 33 -28.57 -14.08 6.11
CA MET A 33 -28.41 -14.28 4.67
C MET A 33 -28.71 -15.73 4.22
N ASN A 34 -28.48 -16.72 5.07
CA ASN A 34 -28.83 -18.10 4.78
C ASN A 34 -30.35 -18.34 4.83
N GLU A 35 -31.06 -17.63 5.71
CA GLU A 35 -32.52 -17.71 5.84
C GLU A 35 -33.26 -16.85 4.80
N ASN A 36 -32.62 -15.82 4.29
CA ASN A 36 -33.20 -14.85 3.36
C ASN A 36 -32.34 -14.72 2.10
N MET A 37 -32.68 -15.48 1.06
CA MET A 37 -31.94 -15.46 -0.22
C MET A 37 -32.04 -14.13 -0.97
N GLU A 38 -33.20 -13.45 -0.85
CA GLU A 38 -33.48 -12.15 -1.50
C GLU A 38 -34.03 -11.16 -0.48
N PHE A 39 -33.44 -9.99 -0.40
CA PHE A 39 -33.86 -8.87 0.44
C PHE A 39 -33.39 -7.54 -0.15
N PRO A 40 -34.05 -6.41 0.21
CA PRO A 40 -33.61 -5.08 -0.22
C PRO A 40 -32.17 -4.80 0.17
N ASP A 41 -31.44 -4.06 -0.68
CA ASP A 41 -30.05 -3.62 -0.46
C ASP A 41 -29.04 -4.76 -0.18
N ARG A 42 -29.32 -5.97 -0.70
CA ARG A 42 -28.49 -7.15 -0.53
C ARG A 42 -27.01 -6.90 -0.88
N ASP A 43 -26.75 -6.18 -1.97
CA ASP A 43 -25.39 -5.89 -2.42
C ASP A 43 -24.62 -5.03 -1.41
N LEU A 44 -25.29 -4.04 -0.80
CA LEU A 44 -24.68 -3.21 0.24
C LEU A 44 -24.38 -4.03 1.52
N VAL A 45 -25.27 -4.93 1.89
CA VAL A 45 -25.03 -5.83 3.03
C VAL A 45 -23.89 -6.79 2.75
N LEU A 46 -23.78 -7.30 1.53
CA LEU A 46 -22.65 -8.16 1.13
C LEU A 46 -21.33 -7.42 1.14
N GLU A 47 -21.29 -6.18 0.63
CA GLU A 47 -20.09 -5.34 0.68
C GLU A 47 -19.62 -5.15 2.13
N PHE A 48 -20.54 -4.82 3.03
CA PHE A 48 -20.25 -4.68 4.43
C PHE A 48 -19.79 -6.01 5.07
N TYR A 49 -20.48 -7.12 4.78
CA TYR A 49 -20.11 -8.45 5.25
C TYR A 49 -18.67 -8.83 4.85
N PHE A 50 -18.29 -8.60 3.59
CA PHE A 50 -16.93 -8.86 3.14
C PHE A 50 -15.91 -7.93 3.80
N ALA A 51 -16.23 -6.66 4.02
CA ALA A 51 -15.35 -5.74 4.74
C ALA A 51 -15.10 -6.19 6.18
N VAL A 52 -16.15 -6.66 6.89
CA VAL A 52 -16.03 -7.22 8.25
C VAL A 52 -15.19 -8.50 8.24
N ARG A 53 -15.44 -9.40 7.31
CA ARG A 53 -14.66 -10.64 7.14
C ARG A 53 -13.17 -10.34 6.95
N ASP A 54 -12.86 -9.41 6.06
CA ASP A 54 -11.48 -9.06 5.75
C ASP A 54 -10.79 -8.37 6.95
N PHE A 55 -11.51 -7.56 7.72
CA PHE A 55 -11.01 -7.00 8.98
C PHE A 55 -10.71 -8.10 10.00
N LEU A 56 -11.64 -9.03 10.22
CA LEU A 56 -11.46 -10.16 11.17
C LEU A 56 -10.34 -11.10 10.72
N TYR A 57 -10.19 -11.31 9.41
CA TYR A 57 -9.09 -12.11 8.86
C TYR A 57 -7.72 -11.49 9.18
N VAL A 58 -7.58 -10.16 9.13
CA VAL A 58 -6.36 -9.47 9.54
C VAL A 58 -6.23 -9.47 11.07
N TYR A 59 -7.33 -9.29 11.80
CA TYR A 59 -7.34 -9.31 13.26
C TYR A 59 -6.77 -10.62 13.81
N ASP A 60 -7.15 -11.76 13.26
CA ASP A 60 -6.65 -13.09 13.67
C ASP A 60 -5.14 -13.29 13.43
N ARG A 61 -4.52 -12.41 12.63
CA ARG A 61 -3.08 -12.42 12.28
C ARG A 61 -2.28 -11.35 12.97
N LEU A 62 -2.88 -10.61 13.89
CA LEU A 62 -2.17 -9.55 14.60
C LEU A 62 -1.03 -10.13 15.43
N ASP A 63 0.17 -9.61 15.19
CA ASP A 63 1.38 -9.89 15.94
C ASP A 63 2.20 -8.59 16.12
N GLU A 64 3.43 -8.71 16.55
CA GLU A 64 4.33 -7.56 16.76
C GLU A 64 4.69 -6.80 15.48
N SER A 65 4.46 -7.39 14.30
CA SER A 65 4.67 -6.74 12.99
C SER A 65 3.55 -5.78 12.61
N TYR A 66 2.47 -5.72 13.39
CA TYR A 66 1.34 -4.82 13.15
C TYR A 66 1.35 -3.60 14.07
N ARG A 67 0.70 -2.54 13.62
CA ARG A 67 0.31 -1.39 14.44
C ARG A 67 -1.17 -1.11 14.22
N ILE A 68 -1.85 -0.81 15.31
CA ILE A 68 -3.27 -0.48 15.30
C ILE A 68 -3.39 1.01 15.57
N TYR A 69 -4.16 1.70 14.76
CA TYR A 69 -4.45 3.11 15.01
C TYR A 69 -5.85 3.50 14.55
N ASP A 70 -6.40 4.47 15.22
CA ASP A 70 -7.58 5.19 14.75
C ASP A 70 -7.17 6.46 13.99
N GLN A 71 -8.04 6.93 13.15
CA GLN A 71 -7.85 8.17 12.42
C GLN A 71 -9.19 8.89 12.23
N ILE A 72 -9.19 10.19 12.49
CA ILE A 72 -10.26 11.08 12.06
C ILE A 72 -9.75 11.80 10.82
N LEU A 73 -10.42 11.57 9.69
CA LEU A 73 -10.08 12.17 8.40
C LEU A 73 -10.54 13.63 8.34
N ALA A 74 -10.07 14.36 7.33
CA ALA A 74 -10.40 15.78 7.16
C ALA A 74 -11.90 16.03 6.91
N ASP A 75 -12.63 15.06 6.38
CA ASP A 75 -14.08 15.07 6.18
C ASP A 75 -14.88 14.71 7.44
N GLY A 76 -14.20 14.43 8.56
CA GLY A 76 -14.80 14.01 9.81
C GLY A 76 -15.10 12.52 9.94
N SER A 77 -14.83 11.72 8.91
CA SER A 77 -14.99 10.27 8.98
C SER A 77 -13.99 9.64 9.96
N PHE A 78 -14.40 8.52 10.57
CA PHE A 78 -13.59 7.75 11.53
C PHE A 78 -13.17 6.43 10.92
N MET A 79 -11.89 6.11 11.06
CA MET A 79 -11.30 4.87 10.56
C MET A 79 -10.46 4.20 11.64
N VAL A 80 -10.58 2.88 11.75
CA VAL A 80 -9.64 2.03 12.49
C VAL A 80 -8.83 1.23 11.47
N LYS A 81 -7.52 1.20 11.63
CA LYS A 81 -6.63 0.50 10.72
C LYS A 81 -5.69 -0.45 11.44
N LEU A 82 -5.65 -1.69 10.92
CA LEU A 82 -4.68 -2.72 11.28
C LEU A 82 -3.56 -2.66 10.23
N LEU A 83 -2.44 -2.02 10.56
CA LEU A 83 -1.35 -1.77 9.60
C LEU A 83 -0.24 -2.79 9.80
N CYS A 84 -0.03 -3.67 8.84
CA CYS A 84 1.15 -4.52 8.78
C CYS A 84 2.38 -3.67 8.39
N ILE A 85 3.36 -3.59 9.28
CA ILE A 85 4.63 -2.88 9.04
C ILE A 85 5.65 -3.81 8.40
N ASN A 86 5.69 -5.07 8.84
CA ASN A 86 6.58 -6.07 8.28
C ASN A 86 5.80 -7.30 7.82
N PRO A 87 5.62 -7.50 6.51
CA PRO A 87 4.85 -8.62 5.98
C PRO A 87 5.61 -9.96 5.95
N ALA A 88 6.87 -10.03 6.36
CA ALA A 88 7.74 -11.19 6.18
C ALA A 88 7.13 -12.48 6.78
N VAL A 89 6.55 -12.40 7.99
CA VAL A 89 5.92 -13.56 8.65
C VAL A 89 4.75 -14.10 7.83
N ASN A 90 3.83 -13.21 7.43
CA ASN A 90 2.66 -13.60 6.63
C ASN A 90 3.04 -14.10 5.24
N LEU A 91 4.06 -13.48 4.61
CA LEU A 91 4.58 -13.92 3.32
C LEU A 91 5.23 -15.28 3.43
N LYS A 92 5.98 -15.55 4.50
CA LYS A 92 6.62 -16.83 4.72
C LYS A 92 5.62 -17.99 4.74
N GLU A 93 4.47 -17.84 5.39
CA GLU A 93 3.40 -18.84 5.36
C GLU A 93 2.92 -19.18 3.93
N CYS A 94 2.95 -18.19 3.04
CA CYS A 94 2.60 -18.39 1.64
C CYS A 94 3.76 -19.03 0.85
N LEU A 95 4.99 -18.59 1.11
CA LEU A 95 6.19 -19.09 0.43
C LEU A 95 6.45 -20.57 0.75
N ASP A 96 6.22 -20.98 2.00
CA ASP A 96 6.42 -22.35 2.48
C ASP A 96 5.46 -23.36 1.83
N LYS A 97 4.39 -22.88 1.19
CA LYS A 97 3.47 -23.73 0.37
C LYS A 97 4.02 -24.01 -1.03
N GLY A 98 5.00 -23.27 -1.49
CA GLY A 98 5.63 -23.41 -2.81
C GLY A 98 6.93 -24.22 -2.73
N VAL A 99 7.32 -24.80 -3.85
CA VAL A 99 8.62 -25.49 -3.97
C VAL A 99 9.77 -24.46 -4.08
N SER A 100 9.53 -23.35 -4.76
CA SER A 100 10.47 -22.25 -4.92
C SER A 100 9.72 -20.97 -5.27
N THR A 101 10.30 -19.83 -4.91
CA THR A 101 9.73 -18.52 -5.22
C THR A 101 10.82 -17.62 -5.80
N LEU A 102 10.46 -16.85 -6.82
CA LEU A 102 11.32 -15.85 -7.44
C LEU A 102 10.66 -14.48 -7.33
N PHE A 103 11.34 -13.57 -6.64
CA PHE A 103 10.99 -12.13 -6.63
C PHE A 103 11.84 -11.39 -7.65
N PHE A 104 11.25 -10.56 -8.46
CA PHE A 104 11.96 -9.73 -9.42
C PHE A 104 11.38 -8.33 -9.54
N SER A 105 12.25 -7.35 -9.64
CA SER A 105 11.89 -5.95 -9.91
C SER A 105 13.15 -5.19 -10.33
N ALA A 106 12.97 -4.12 -11.07
CA ALA A 106 14.06 -3.18 -11.37
C ALA A 106 14.54 -2.39 -10.14
N THR A 107 13.79 -2.41 -9.04
CA THR A 107 13.98 -1.52 -7.87
C THR A 107 14.15 -2.28 -6.54
N LEU A 108 14.51 -3.56 -6.55
CA LEU A 108 14.79 -4.33 -5.32
C LEU A 108 16.15 -3.93 -4.72
N LEU A 109 16.35 -2.64 -4.44
CA LEU A 109 17.56 -2.09 -3.86
C LEU A 109 17.22 -1.18 -2.66
N PRO A 110 17.96 -1.27 -1.53
CA PRO A 110 19.05 -2.23 -1.25
C PRO A 110 18.50 -3.65 -1.04
N ILE A 111 19.19 -4.64 -1.57
CA ILE A 111 18.71 -6.03 -1.62
C ILE A 111 18.52 -6.65 -0.23
N GLN A 112 19.34 -6.31 0.76
CA GLN A 112 19.23 -6.80 2.13
C GLN A 112 17.90 -6.41 2.78
N TYR A 113 17.46 -5.18 2.55
CA TYR A 113 16.15 -4.71 3.03
C TYR A 113 15.01 -5.55 2.47
N TYR A 114 15.04 -5.84 1.16
CA TYR A 114 14.00 -6.64 0.53
C TYR A 114 14.05 -8.12 0.91
N LYS A 115 15.23 -8.69 1.12
CA LYS A 115 15.35 -10.04 1.66
C LYS A 115 14.67 -10.17 3.01
N GLU A 116 14.95 -9.26 3.93
CA GLU A 116 14.32 -9.23 5.25
C GLU A 116 12.82 -9.03 5.17
N LEU A 117 12.35 -8.09 4.31
CA LEU A 117 10.95 -7.75 4.19
C LEU A 117 10.11 -8.85 3.50
N LEU A 118 10.68 -9.58 2.54
CA LEU A 118 9.95 -10.55 1.71
C LEU A 118 10.09 -11.99 2.21
N SER A 119 11.24 -12.38 2.76
CA SER A 119 11.49 -13.76 3.20
C SER A 119 11.80 -13.88 4.70
N GLY A 120 12.09 -12.78 5.38
CA GLY A 120 12.57 -12.79 6.75
C GLY A 120 13.96 -13.40 6.93
N SER A 121 14.71 -13.62 5.82
CA SER A 121 16.03 -14.26 5.81
C SER A 121 17.03 -13.45 4.99
N GLN A 122 18.28 -13.45 5.42
CA GLN A 122 19.40 -12.85 4.66
C GLN A 122 20.14 -13.88 3.79
N GLU A 123 19.84 -15.16 3.97
CA GLU A 123 20.56 -16.27 3.31
C GLU A 123 20.08 -16.54 1.87
N GLU A 124 18.96 -15.92 1.48
CA GLU A 124 18.38 -16.08 0.15
C GLU A 124 19.30 -15.61 -0.97
N TYR A 125 19.28 -16.28 -2.10
CA TYR A 125 20.05 -15.89 -3.27
C TYR A 125 19.55 -14.55 -3.85
N ALA A 126 20.52 -13.74 -4.31
CA ALA A 126 20.22 -12.52 -5.04
C ALA A 126 21.05 -12.46 -6.33
N VAL A 127 20.39 -12.12 -7.42
CA VAL A 127 21.01 -11.96 -8.74
C VAL A 127 20.84 -10.54 -9.21
N TYR A 128 21.94 -9.88 -9.57
CA TYR A 128 21.93 -8.58 -10.21
C TYR A 128 22.04 -8.77 -11.73
N ALA A 129 20.95 -8.53 -12.42
CA ALA A 129 20.98 -8.43 -13.87
C ALA A 129 21.46 -7.03 -14.29
N LYS A 130 22.55 -6.95 -15.03
CA LYS A 130 23.00 -5.68 -15.62
C LYS A 130 21.97 -5.21 -16.65
N SER A 131 21.80 -3.89 -16.74
CA SER A 131 20.98 -3.29 -17.79
C SER A 131 21.50 -3.72 -19.17
N PRO A 132 20.62 -4.20 -20.08
CA PRO A 132 21.00 -4.47 -21.47
C PRO A 132 21.17 -3.18 -22.29
N PHE A 133 20.76 -2.02 -21.74
CA PHE A 133 20.85 -0.73 -22.42
C PHE A 133 22.21 -0.10 -22.16
N PRO A 134 22.97 0.30 -23.20
CA PRO A 134 24.24 0.99 -23.04
C PRO A 134 24.09 2.31 -22.26
N GLU A 135 25.03 2.56 -21.35
CA GLU A 135 24.99 3.77 -20.50
C GLU A 135 25.13 5.08 -21.30
N GLU A 136 25.86 5.03 -22.41
CA GLU A 136 26.04 6.15 -23.34
C GLU A 136 24.72 6.61 -24.01
N ASN A 137 23.70 5.74 -24.03
CA ASN A 137 22.37 6.09 -24.54
C ASN A 137 21.47 6.72 -23.47
N ARG A 138 21.97 6.85 -22.23
CA ARG A 138 21.23 7.44 -21.14
C ARG A 138 21.68 8.87 -20.85
N MET A 139 20.76 9.82 -21.00
CA MET A 139 20.95 11.20 -20.59
C MET A 139 20.11 11.48 -19.34
N VAL A 140 20.72 12.01 -18.32
CA VAL A 140 20.02 12.44 -17.08
C VAL A 140 20.15 13.95 -16.97
N LEU A 141 19.02 14.65 -16.93
CA LEU A 141 18.94 16.08 -16.73
C LEU A 141 18.30 16.36 -15.36
N ALA A 142 18.92 17.24 -14.58
CA ALA A 142 18.40 17.66 -13.29
C ALA A 142 18.02 19.14 -13.35
N ALA A 143 16.72 19.42 -13.21
CA ALA A 143 16.20 20.77 -13.07
C ALA A 143 16.21 21.17 -11.59
N SER A 144 17.01 22.16 -11.22
CA SER A 144 17.21 22.58 -9.81
C SER A 144 16.21 23.63 -9.32
N ASP A 145 15.46 24.26 -10.22
CA ASP A 145 14.52 25.35 -9.96
C ASP A 145 13.05 24.91 -9.93
N VAL A 146 12.79 23.61 -10.13
CA VAL A 146 11.46 22.99 -10.04
C VAL A 146 11.38 22.01 -8.87
N SER A 147 10.16 21.73 -8.42
CA SER A 147 9.93 20.82 -7.30
C SER A 147 8.67 19.97 -7.47
N SER A 148 8.78 18.68 -7.17
CA SER A 148 7.65 17.75 -7.11
C SER A 148 6.94 17.76 -5.76
N ARG A 149 7.39 18.54 -4.76
CA ARG A 149 6.79 18.59 -3.42
C ARG A 149 5.33 19.02 -3.50
N TYR A 150 4.46 18.30 -2.78
CA TYR A 150 3.03 18.57 -2.76
C TYR A 150 2.71 20.04 -2.41
N SER A 151 3.40 20.59 -1.41
CA SER A 151 3.20 21.97 -0.96
C SER A 151 3.61 23.08 -1.96
N ARG A 152 4.34 22.71 -3.03
CA ARG A 152 4.75 23.62 -4.11
C ARG A 152 4.00 23.41 -5.42
N ARG A 153 3.09 22.44 -5.46
CA ARG A 153 2.29 22.17 -6.65
C ARG A 153 1.36 23.32 -6.97
N GLY A 154 1.39 23.80 -8.20
CA GLY A 154 0.55 24.90 -8.65
C GLY A 154 0.91 25.33 -10.08
N PRO A 155 0.11 26.23 -10.70
CA PRO A 155 0.30 26.64 -12.09
C PRO A 155 1.71 27.10 -12.41
N SER A 156 2.30 27.96 -11.58
CA SER A 156 3.64 28.49 -11.79
C SER A 156 4.75 27.41 -11.78
N GLU A 157 4.61 26.38 -10.95
CA GLU A 157 5.56 25.26 -10.93
C GLU A 157 5.35 24.34 -12.13
N TYR A 158 4.08 24.12 -12.52
CA TYR A 158 3.74 23.33 -13.71
C TYR A 158 4.22 23.97 -15.00
N GLU A 159 4.12 25.30 -15.14
CA GLU A 159 4.62 26.04 -16.29
C GLU A 159 6.12 25.83 -16.49
N LYS A 160 6.91 25.88 -15.41
CA LYS A 160 8.35 25.59 -15.49
C LYS A 160 8.65 24.16 -15.94
N ILE A 161 7.90 23.18 -15.38
CA ILE A 161 8.06 21.77 -15.77
C ILE A 161 7.73 21.59 -17.25
N VAL A 162 6.64 22.20 -17.73
CA VAL A 162 6.24 22.17 -19.14
C VAL A 162 7.31 22.79 -20.03
N ASP A 163 7.90 23.93 -19.64
CA ASP A 163 8.98 24.56 -20.41
C ASP A 163 10.19 23.62 -20.55
N TYR A 164 10.60 22.93 -19.50
CA TYR A 164 11.66 21.90 -19.58
C TYR A 164 11.30 20.78 -20.54
N ILE A 165 10.07 20.24 -20.45
CA ILE A 165 9.60 19.19 -21.34
C ILE A 165 9.62 19.65 -22.80
N CYS A 166 9.08 20.84 -23.09
CA CYS A 166 9.07 21.41 -24.42
C CYS A 166 10.49 21.56 -25.02
N ARG A 167 11.42 22.11 -24.25
CA ARG A 167 12.83 22.24 -24.70
C ARG A 167 13.47 20.90 -25.04
N VAL A 168 13.17 19.84 -24.29
CA VAL A 168 13.68 18.49 -24.57
C VAL A 168 13.04 17.92 -25.84
N VAL A 169 11.72 18.05 -25.99
CA VAL A 169 10.96 17.51 -27.12
C VAL A 169 11.28 18.26 -28.42
N GLU A 170 11.43 19.59 -28.38
CA GLU A 170 11.79 20.42 -29.54
C GLU A 170 13.22 20.17 -30.04
N GLY A 171 14.10 19.74 -29.16
CA GLY A 171 15.51 19.48 -29.47
C GLY A 171 15.75 18.32 -30.44
N LYS A 172 14.85 17.32 -30.47
CA LYS A 172 14.98 16.14 -31.30
C LYS A 172 13.64 15.52 -31.63
N LYS A 173 13.37 15.23 -32.89
CA LYS A 173 12.15 14.47 -33.26
C LYS A 173 12.24 13.01 -32.78
N GLY A 174 11.24 12.54 -32.07
CA GLY A 174 11.22 11.19 -31.52
C GLY A 174 9.90 10.86 -30.79
N ASN A 175 9.87 9.71 -30.12
CA ASN A 175 8.78 9.29 -29.25
C ASN A 175 9.15 9.67 -27.81
N TYR A 176 8.24 10.31 -27.11
CA TYR A 176 8.43 10.77 -25.73
C TYR A 176 7.33 10.20 -24.84
N MET A 177 7.69 9.87 -23.61
CA MET A 177 6.76 9.51 -22.53
C MET A 177 6.90 10.57 -21.44
N VAL A 178 5.79 11.20 -21.03
CA VAL A 178 5.73 12.25 -20.01
C VAL A 178 4.78 11.84 -18.90
#